data_87faf1337594d70d43d762b0780c9f4b
#
_entry.id   87faf1337594d70d43d762b0780c9f4b
#
_cell.length_a   1.000
_cell.length_b   1.000
_cell.length_c   1.000
_cell.angle_alpha   90.00
_cell.angle_beta   90.00
_cell.angle_gamma   90.00
#
_symmetry.space_group_name_H-M   'P 1'
#
loop_
_entity.id
_entity.type
_entity.pdbx_description
1 polymer ?
#
loop_
_entity_poly.entity_id
_entity_poly.type
_entity_poly.pdbx_seq_one_letter_code
_entity_poly.pdbx_strand_id
1 'polypeptide(L)'
;MIEIERIRAALTKRPRFADRVFTEEERRYCFSRPNPAQHFAARFAGKEAVGKAIGCGVEFMWRDIEIAGRPKPSVTLSGKVAELAERFGAGDIDLSMTHSKGMAAAVAIVQSRGTQGPLNQAV
;
A
#
# COMPACT_ATOMS: atom_id res chain seq x y z
N MET A 1 -8.05 4.29 5.97
CA MET A 1 -9.10 5.04 5.30
C MET A 1 -8.66 6.48 5.15
N ILE A 2 -8.93 7.09 4.04
CA ILE A 2 -8.52 8.46 3.80
C ILE A 2 -9.54 9.19 2.96
N GLU A 3 -9.70 10.49 3.20
CA GLU A 3 -10.57 11.31 2.39
C GLU A 3 -9.91 11.57 1.05
N ILE A 4 -10.63 11.34 -0.01
CA ILE A 4 -10.11 11.51 -1.38
C ILE A 4 -9.73 12.97 -1.62
N GLU A 5 -10.48 13.91 -1.06
CA GLU A 5 -10.16 15.32 -1.23
C GLU A 5 -8.81 15.73 -0.65
N ARG A 6 -8.39 15.06 0.41
CA ARG A 6 -7.06 15.34 0.96
C ARG A 6 -5.96 14.95 -0.02
N ILE A 7 -6.16 13.82 -0.70
CA ILE A 7 -5.20 13.39 -1.71
C ILE A 7 -5.26 14.31 -2.92
N ARG A 8 -6.46 14.71 -3.33
CA ARG A 8 -6.58 15.64 -4.46
C ARG A 8 -5.86 16.95 -4.17
N ALA A 9 -6.04 17.46 -2.96
CA ALA A 9 -5.36 18.69 -2.57
C ALA A 9 -3.84 18.52 -2.55
N ALA A 10 -3.37 17.39 -2.06
CA ALA A 10 -1.92 17.13 -2.03
C ALA A 10 -1.35 17.05 -3.44
N LEU A 11 -2.05 16.36 -4.34
CA LEU A 11 -1.59 16.26 -5.73
C LEU A 11 -1.52 17.63 -6.40
N THR A 12 -2.44 18.52 -6.05
CA THR A 12 -2.47 19.84 -6.66
C THR A 12 -1.49 20.81 -6.01
N LYS A 13 -1.34 20.76 -4.69
CA LYS A 13 -0.59 21.80 -3.99
C LYS A 13 0.84 21.44 -3.66
N ARG A 14 1.20 20.18 -3.69
CA ARG A 14 2.55 19.76 -3.32
C ARG A 14 3.21 19.11 -4.54
N PRO A 15 4.11 19.83 -5.19
CA PRO A 15 4.64 19.35 -6.47
C PRO A 15 5.33 17.99 -6.43
N ARG A 16 5.88 17.62 -5.30
CA ARG A 16 6.59 16.36 -5.23
C ARG A 16 5.83 15.24 -4.54
N PHE A 17 4.57 15.50 -4.18
CA PHE A 17 3.82 14.51 -3.42
C PHE A 17 3.72 13.18 -4.16
N ALA A 18 3.28 13.23 -5.41
CA ALA A 18 3.10 12.00 -6.18
C ALA A 18 4.42 11.25 -6.34
N ASP A 19 5.51 11.97 -6.59
CA ASP A 19 6.80 11.34 -6.79
C ASP A 19 7.35 10.72 -5.53
N ARG A 20 7.05 11.29 -4.38
CA ARG A 20 7.57 10.76 -3.14
C ARG A 20 6.80 9.56 -2.64
N VAL A 21 5.52 9.52 -2.91
CA VAL A 21 4.67 8.49 -2.32
C VAL A 21 4.43 7.33 -3.26
N PHE A 22 4.37 7.59 -4.56
CA PHE A 22 3.96 6.57 -5.51
C PHE A 22 5.07 6.24 -6.50
N THR A 23 5.15 4.96 -6.89
CA THR A 23 6.13 4.55 -7.89
C THR A 23 5.72 5.06 -9.26
N GLU A 24 6.63 4.98 -10.19
CA GLU A 24 6.35 5.43 -11.55
C GLU A 24 5.16 4.66 -12.14
N GLU A 25 5.09 3.37 -11.93
CA GLU A 25 3.99 2.56 -12.43
C GLU A 25 2.67 2.97 -11.81
N GLU A 26 2.66 3.24 -10.52
CA GLU A 26 1.44 3.70 -9.85
C GLU A 26 1.00 5.04 -10.40
N ARG A 27 1.94 5.95 -10.62
CA ARG A 27 1.61 7.27 -11.17
C ARG A 27 1.07 7.15 -12.58
N ARG A 28 1.69 6.30 -13.40
CA ARG A 28 1.25 6.10 -14.78
C ARG A 28 -0.19 5.59 -14.80
N TYR A 29 -0.46 4.60 -13.99
CA TYR A 29 -1.80 4.03 -13.94
C TYR A 29 -2.82 5.05 -13.45
N CYS A 30 -2.56 5.68 -12.31
CA CYS A 30 -3.55 6.56 -11.69
C CYS A 30 -3.83 7.79 -12.56
N PHE A 31 -2.80 8.37 -13.15
CA PHE A 31 -3.01 9.55 -14.00
C PHE A 31 -3.73 9.20 -15.30
N SER A 32 -3.74 7.93 -15.70
CA SER A 32 -4.43 7.53 -16.91
C SER A 32 -5.92 7.31 -16.68
N ARG A 33 -6.38 7.35 -15.44
CA ARG A 33 -7.79 7.07 -15.13
C ARG A 33 -8.60 8.35 -15.06
N PRO A 34 -9.91 8.26 -15.27
CA PRO A 34 -10.76 9.44 -15.29
C PRO A 34 -10.78 10.25 -14.00
N ASN A 35 -10.57 9.65 -12.87
CA ASN A 35 -10.57 10.39 -11.61
C ASN A 35 -9.32 10.00 -10.84
N PRO A 36 -8.16 10.57 -11.19
CA PRO A 36 -6.90 10.12 -10.61
C PRO A 36 -6.86 10.15 -9.09
N ALA A 37 -7.43 11.18 -8.47
CA ALA A 37 -7.34 11.31 -7.01
C ALA A 37 -7.92 10.11 -6.29
N GLN A 38 -8.99 9.55 -6.80
CA GLN A 38 -9.62 8.40 -6.21
C GLN A 38 -8.71 7.17 -6.26
N HIS A 39 -8.00 6.99 -7.36
CA HIS A 39 -7.07 5.87 -7.51
C HIS A 39 -5.81 6.04 -6.69
N PHE A 40 -5.32 7.27 -6.59
CA PHE A 40 -4.18 7.56 -5.71
C PHE A 40 -4.59 7.38 -4.24
N ALA A 41 -5.79 7.80 -3.88
CA ALA A 41 -6.24 7.66 -2.49
C ALA A 41 -6.36 6.19 -2.08
N ALA A 42 -6.88 5.35 -2.97
CA ALA A 42 -6.99 3.92 -2.68
C ALA A 42 -5.61 3.32 -2.49
N ARG A 43 -4.64 3.68 -3.33
CA ARG A 43 -3.28 3.16 -3.19
C ARG A 43 -2.59 3.71 -1.96
N PHE A 44 -2.85 4.95 -1.62
CA PHE A 44 -2.28 5.53 -0.41
C PHE A 44 -2.78 4.77 0.82
N ALA A 45 -4.08 4.52 0.90
CA ALA A 45 -4.65 3.73 1.98
C ALA A 45 -4.08 2.30 1.97
N GLY A 46 -3.87 1.75 0.80
CA GLY A 46 -3.31 0.40 0.65
C GLY A 46 -1.88 0.32 1.18
N LYS A 47 -1.05 1.29 0.83
CA LYS A 47 0.34 1.32 1.31
C LYS A 47 0.38 1.42 2.83
N GLU A 48 -0.49 2.25 3.39
CA GLU A 48 -0.55 2.41 4.82
C GLU A 48 -0.99 1.11 5.49
N ALA A 49 -2.01 0.47 4.94
CA ALA A 49 -2.50 -0.79 5.49
C ALA A 49 -1.45 -1.88 5.44
N VAL A 50 -0.73 -1.98 4.32
CA VAL A 50 0.33 -2.99 4.17
C VAL A 50 1.46 -2.72 5.17
N GLY A 51 1.89 -1.47 5.29
CA GLY A 51 2.96 -1.13 6.22
C GLY A 51 2.60 -1.47 7.66
N LYS A 52 1.37 -1.18 8.06
CA LYS A 52 0.93 -1.50 9.40
C LYS A 52 0.82 -3.01 9.61
N ALA A 53 0.34 -3.73 8.60
CA ALA A 53 0.21 -5.18 8.73
C ALA A 53 1.56 -5.87 8.83
N ILE A 54 2.59 -5.34 8.18
CA ILE A 54 3.93 -5.88 8.28
C ILE A 54 4.54 -5.51 9.63
N GLY A 55 4.10 -4.42 10.22
CA GLY A 55 4.63 -3.98 11.50
C GLY A 55 5.60 -2.80 11.40
N CYS A 56 5.61 -2.11 10.29
CA CYS A 56 6.50 -0.97 10.13
C CYS A 56 5.71 0.24 9.66
N GLY A 57 6.26 1.40 9.86
CA GLY A 57 5.70 2.62 9.30
C GLY A 57 6.16 2.79 7.87
N VAL A 58 5.47 3.61 7.12
CA VAL A 58 5.82 3.81 5.72
C VAL A 58 6.14 5.25 5.39
N GLU A 59 6.14 6.15 6.37
CA GLU A 59 6.29 7.55 6.10
C GLU A 59 7.50 7.92 5.30
N PHE A 60 8.55 7.16 5.39
CA PHE A 60 9.74 7.45 4.63
C PHE A 60 10.02 6.45 3.54
N MET A 61 9.15 5.46 3.36
CA MET A 61 9.42 4.34 2.47
C MET A 61 8.20 4.00 1.64
N TRP A 62 7.40 4.99 1.31
CA TRP A 62 6.18 4.79 0.56
C TRP A 62 6.38 4.03 -0.74
N ARG A 63 7.46 4.33 -1.45
CA ARG A 63 7.68 3.73 -2.77
C ARG A 63 8.21 2.31 -2.69
N ASP A 64 8.58 1.85 -1.50
CA ASP A 64 8.98 0.48 -1.32
C ASP A 64 7.79 -0.48 -1.35
N ILE A 65 6.57 0.04 -1.32
CA ILE A 65 5.37 -0.76 -1.45
C ILE A 65 4.69 -0.33 -2.74
N GLU A 66 4.64 -1.23 -3.72
CA GLU A 66 3.99 -0.91 -4.98
C GLU A 66 2.71 -1.72 -5.11
N ILE A 67 1.62 -1.07 -5.44
CA ILE A 67 0.34 -1.72 -5.60
C ILE A 67 -0.09 -1.61 -7.05
N ALA A 68 -0.29 -2.73 -7.68
CA ALA A 68 -0.62 -2.78 -9.10
C ALA A 68 -1.69 -3.83 -9.35
N GLY A 69 -2.21 -3.84 -10.54
CA GLY A 69 -3.10 -4.91 -10.97
C GLY A 69 -4.56 -4.65 -10.77
N ARG A 70 -5.35 -5.33 -11.54
CA ARG A 70 -6.79 -5.30 -11.51
C ARG A 70 -7.29 -6.61 -12.09
N PRO A 71 -8.44 -7.09 -11.68
CA PRO A 71 -9.33 -6.54 -10.67
C PRO A 71 -8.81 -6.69 -9.26
N LYS A 72 -7.91 -7.63 -9.02
CA LYS A 72 -7.38 -7.81 -7.69
C LYS A 72 -6.01 -7.17 -7.61
N PRO A 73 -5.76 -6.27 -6.67
CA PRO A 73 -4.46 -5.64 -6.56
C PRO A 73 -3.40 -6.62 -6.08
N SER A 74 -2.19 -6.43 -6.54
CA SER A 74 -1.04 -7.17 -6.06
C SER A 74 -0.05 -6.22 -5.43
N VAL A 75 0.71 -6.69 -4.46
CA VAL A 75 1.65 -5.87 -3.71
C VAL A 75 3.05 -6.37 -3.95
N THR A 76 3.93 -5.48 -4.36
CA THR A 76 5.34 -5.79 -4.51
C THR A 76 6.12 -4.96 -3.51
N LEU A 77 6.96 -5.61 -2.72
CA LEU A 77 7.79 -4.94 -1.75
C LEU A 77 9.22 -4.84 -2.26
N SER A 78 9.88 -3.75 -1.94
CA SER A 78 11.27 -3.57 -2.31
C SER A 78 11.99 -2.83 -1.20
N GLY A 79 13.28 -2.67 -1.32
CA GLY A 79 14.07 -1.84 -0.43
C GLY A 79 13.94 -2.20 1.04
N LYS A 80 13.87 -1.17 1.86
CA LYS A 80 13.83 -1.35 3.29
C LYS A 80 12.59 -2.08 3.77
N VAL A 81 11.46 -1.84 3.14
CA VAL A 81 10.24 -2.51 3.55
C VAL A 81 10.33 -4.00 3.26
N ALA A 82 10.94 -4.38 2.13
CA ALA A 82 11.13 -5.80 1.82
C ALA A 82 12.03 -6.46 2.87
N GLU A 83 13.06 -5.76 3.32
CA GLU A 83 13.95 -6.28 4.36
C GLU A 83 13.21 -6.46 5.67
N LEU A 84 12.38 -5.49 6.05
CA LEU A 84 11.63 -5.59 7.28
C LEU A 84 10.59 -6.71 7.21
N ALA A 85 9.95 -6.87 6.07
CA ALA A 85 8.98 -7.94 5.89
C ALA A 85 9.65 -9.30 6.06
N GLU A 86 10.84 -9.45 5.49
CA GLU A 86 11.58 -10.68 5.63
C GLU A 86 11.92 -10.92 7.09
N ARG A 87 12.39 -9.89 7.78
CA ARG A 87 12.79 -10.02 9.17
C ARG A 87 11.60 -10.38 10.06
N PHE A 88 10.44 -9.85 9.78
CA PHE A 88 9.27 -10.11 10.58
C PHE A 88 8.52 -11.39 10.16
N GLY A 89 9.03 -12.10 9.18
CA GLY A 89 8.43 -13.36 8.74
C GLY A 89 7.14 -13.18 7.99
N ALA A 90 7.01 -12.07 7.28
CA ALA A 90 5.80 -11.83 6.51
C ALA A 90 5.78 -12.74 5.29
N GLY A 91 4.65 -13.38 5.07
CA GLY A 91 4.43 -14.20 3.89
C GLY A 91 3.56 -13.47 2.89
N ASP A 92 2.54 -14.13 2.39
CA ASP A 92 1.69 -13.53 1.37
C ASP A 92 0.90 -12.36 1.90
N ILE A 93 0.70 -11.38 1.06
CA ILE A 93 -0.06 -10.19 1.39
C ILE A 93 -1.32 -10.17 0.54
N ASP A 94 -2.45 -10.08 1.21
CA ASP A 94 -3.72 -10.00 0.51
C ASP A 94 -4.26 -8.60 0.76
N LEU A 95 -4.54 -7.87 -0.29
CA LEU A 95 -4.97 -6.49 -0.19
C LEU A 95 -6.30 -6.28 -0.88
N SER A 96 -7.20 -5.59 -0.21
CA SER A 96 -8.45 -5.15 -0.80
C SER A 96 -8.52 -3.65 -0.67
N MET A 97 -8.96 -2.99 -1.72
CA MET A 97 -9.11 -1.55 -1.73
C MET A 97 -10.51 -1.21 -2.20
N THR A 98 -11.09 -0.17 -1.64
CA THR A 98 -12.41 0.29 -2.06
C THR A 98 -12.48 1.81 -1.96
N HIS A 99 -13.43 2.41 -2.63
CA HIS A 99 -13.67 3.83 -2.48
C HIS A 99 -15.14 4.13 -2.70
N SER A 100 -15.57 5.23 -2.10
CA SER A 100 -16.89 5.76 -2.32
C SER A 100 -16.70 7.17 -2.83
N LYS A 101 -17.74 7.99 -2.81
CA LYS A 101 -17.60 9.32 -3.31
C LYS A 101 -16.56 10.14 -2.62
N GLY A 102 -16.39 10.04 -1.36
CA GLY A 102 -15.47 10.89 -0.63
C GLY A 102 -14.34 10.19 0.08
N MET A 103 -14.36 8.88 0.17
CA MET A 103 -13.41 8.14 0.99
C MET A 103 -12.82 6.97 0.23
N ALA A 104 -11.58 6.65 0.54
CA ALA A 104 -10.96 5.42 0.09
C ALA A 104 -10.50 4.63 1.31
N ALA A 105 -10.55 3.33 1.21
CA ALA A 105 -10.15 2.46 2.32
C ALA A 105 -9.45 1.23 1.77
N ALA A 106 -8.63 0.63 2.62
CA ALA A 106 -7.93 -0.60 2.26
C ALA A 106 -7.79 -1.49 3.48
N VAL A 107 -7.77 -2.78 3.23
CA VAL A 107 -7.52 -3.78 4.26
C VAL A 107 -6.41 -4.67 3.74
N ALA A 108 -5.37 -4.88 4.53
CA ALA A 108 -4.29 -5.76 4.18
C ALA A 108 -4.20 -6.88 5.20
N ILE A 109 -4.05 -8.09 4.71
CA ILE A 109 -3.85 -9.24 5.56
C ILE A 109 -2.52 -9.85 5.15
N VAL A 110 -1.60 -9.94 6.11
CA VAL A 110 -0.29 -10.50 5.87
C VAL A 110 -0.20 -11.81 6.62
N GLN A 111 0.03 -12.91 5.89
CA GLN A 111 0.16 -14.19 6.55
C GLN A 111 1.55 -14.38 7.07
N SER A 112 1.68 -15.06 8.18
CA SER A 112 2.98 -15.39 8.69
C SER A 112 3.59 -16.41 7.77
N ARG A 113 4.92 -16.31 7.54
CA ARG A 113 5.56 -17.22 6.71
C ARG A 113 5.69 -18.54 7.37
N GLY A 114 5.30 -18.68 8.47
CA GLY A 114 5.26 -19.93 8.94
C GLY A 114 6.41 -20.37 9.50
N THR A 115 6.85 -20.13 10.41
CA THR A 115 7.86 -20.64 10.90
C THR A 115 7.60 -21.62 11.41
N GLN A 116 7.39 -22.21 11.29
CA GLN A 116 7.27 -23.27 11.53
C GLN A 116 7.89 -23.82 12.58
N GLY A 117 8.28 -23.51 13.25
CA GLY A 117 8.92 -24.10 14.29
C GLY A 117 8.00 -24.70 15.25
N PRO A 118 8.50 -25.35 16.18
CA PRO A 118 7.74 -26.01 17.19
C PRO A 118 6.82 -25.09 17.91
N LEU A 119 7.25 -23.89 18.01
CA LEU A 119 6.46 -22.96 18.68
C LEU A 119 5.17 -22.78 17.99
N ASN A 120 5.22 -22.71 16.70
CA ASN A 120 4.04 -22.53 16.00
C ASN A 120 3.16 -23.67 16.18
N GLN A 121 3.73 -24.81 16.29
CA GLN A 121 2.94 -25.92 16.41
C GLN A 121 2.41 -26.04 17.75
N ALA A 122 3.06 -25.53 18.68
CA ALA A 122 2.62 -25.67 20.03
C ALA A 122 1.44 -24.80 20.30
N VAL A 123 1.18 -23.91 19.50
CA VAL A 123 0.06 -23.05 19.79
C VAL A 123 -1.10 -23.38 18.93
#